data_0a76637942971decfb6a498c296e82d1
#
_entry.id   0a76637942971decfb6a498c296e82d1
#
_cell.length_a   1.000
_cell.length_b   1.000
_cell.length_c   1.000
_cell.angle_alpha   90.00
_cell.angle_beta   90.00
_cell.angle_gamma   90.00
#
_symmetry.space_group_name_H-M   'P 1'
#
loop_
_entity.id
_entity.type
_entity.pdbx_description
1 polymer ?
#
loop_
_entity_poly.entity_id
_entity_poly.type
_entity_poly.pdbx_seq_one_letter_code
_entity_poly.pdbx_strand_id
1 'polypeptide(L)'
;GFFYIFMLLLQSSLFFTRIHNIRFWTTILEVSVLLHGTMVAVMQGDDLWPMFAFGFGGIFVITQMHGLGLTRWPRYWILATYIVLVGAVYTWRGLDKISEILRIPAIDYLGVIVLALLFGLGLWLARVLRGKQQEDTKI
;
A
#
# COMPACT_ATOMS: atom_id res chain seq x y z
N GLY A 1 5.49 16.92 -1.26
CA GLY A 1 4.76 16.71 -2.49
C GLY A 1 5.61 16.30 -3.68
N PHE A 2 6.59 17.11 -4.09
CA PHE A 2 7.31 16.93 -5.38
C PHE A 2 8.09 15.62 -5.46
N PHE A 3 8.82 15.24 -4.41
CA PHE A 3 9.58 13.99 -4.36
C PHE A 3 8.69 12.75 -4.55
N TYR A 4 7.52 12.72 -3.93
CA TYR A 4 6.61 11.60 -4.05
C TYR A 4 6.02 11.45 -5.47
N ILE A 5 5.63 12.58 -6.08
CA ILE A 5 5.19 12.60 -7.49
C ILE A 5 6.30 12.09 -8.41
N PHE A 6 7.54 12.53 -8.18
CA PHE A 6 8.70 12.04 -8.93
C PHE A 6 8.90 10.53 -8.78
N MET A 7 8.76 9.99 -7.56
CA MET A 7 8.87 8.54 -7.32
C MET A 7 7.75 7.75 -8.02
N LEU A 8 6.52 8.29 -8.06
CA LEU A 8 5.42 7.67 -8.80
C LEU A 8 5.65 7.70 -10.31
N LEU A 9 6.15 8.81 -10.85
CA LEU A 9 6.51 8.91 -12.27
C LEU A 9 7.64 7.96 -12.62
N LEU A 10 8.66 7.84 -11.77
CA LEU A 10 9.75 6.90 -11.93
C LEU A 10 9.23 5.47 -11.92
N GLN A 11 8.36 5.11 -10.97
CA GLN A 11 7.71 3.80 -10.93
C GLN A 11 6.92 3.52 -12.21
N SER A 12 6.18 4.51 -12.71
CA SER A 12 5.42 4.36 -13.95
C SER A 12 6.33 4.13 -15.16
N SER A 13 7.48 4.83 -15.23
CA SER A 13 8.46 4.63 -16.30
C SER A 13 9.12 3.26 -16.25
N LEU A 14 9.25 2.67 -15.06
CA LEU A 14 9.86 1.34 -14.84
C LEU A 14 8.85 0.20 -15.01
N PHE A 15 7.57 0.50 -15.25
CA PHE A 15 6.50 -0.51 -15.36
C PHE A 15 6.75 -1.55 -16.45
N PHE A 16 7.38 -1.14 -17.56
CA PHE A 16 7.75 -2.03 -18.66
C PHE A 16 9.07 -2.77 -18.45
N THR A 17 9.77 -2.53 -17.34
CA THR A 17 11.01 -3.20 -16.97
C THR A 17 10.76 -4.20 -15.84
N ARG A 18 11.67 -5.17 -15.65
CA ARG A 18 11.57 -6.11 -14.52
C ARG A 18 11.89 -5.48 -13.15
N ILE A 19 12.30 -4.21 -13.14
CA ILE A 19 12.73 -3.51 -11.91
C ILE A 19 11.57 -3.34 -10.93
N HIS A 20 10.34 -3.12 -11.42
CA HIS A 20 9.15 -2.99 -10.57
C HIS A 20 8.85 -4.25 -9.75
N ASN A 21 9.34 -5.42 -10.15
CA ASN A 21 9.19 -6.69 -9.43
C ASN A 21 10.34 -6.99 -8.46
N ILE A 22 11.35 -6.11 -8.39
CA ILE A 22 12.47 -6.29 -7.46
C ILE A 22 11.99 -5.93 -6.05
N ARG A 23 12.08 -6.89 -5.13
CA ARG A 23 11.63 -6.72 -3.72
C ARG A 23 12.23 -5.50 -3.05
N PHE A 24 13.50 -5.23 -3.29
CA PHE A 24 14.18 -4.05 -2.74
C PHE A 24 13.54 -2.74 -3.22
N TRP A 25 13.20 -2.65 -4.51
CA TRP A 25 12.52 -1.48 -5.07
C TRP A 25 11.14 -1.27 -4.47
N THR A 26 10.35 -2.34 -4.37
CA THR A 26 9.02 -2.31 -3.76
C THR A 26 9.10 -1.84 -2.30
N THR A 27 10.08 -2.36 -1.54
CA THR A 27 10.31 -1.94 -0.15
C THR A 27 10.65 -0.46 -0.05
N ILE A 28 11.52 0.06 -0.93
CA ILE A 28 11.86 1.51 -0.95
C ILE A 28 10.60 2.34 -1.18
N LEU A 29 9.76 1.95 -2.13
CA LEU A 29 8.51 2.67 -2.41
C LEU A 29 7.58 2.68 -1.21
N GLU A 30 7.37 1.55 -0.55
CA GLU A 30 6.49 1.45 0.61
C GLU A 30 7.03 2.23 1.82
N VAL A 31 8.33 2.16 2.09
CA VAL A 31 8.97 2.99 3.13
C VAL A 31 8.84 4.47 2.77
N SER A 32 8.95 4.83 1.50
CA SER A 32 8.78 6.22 1.05
C SER A 32 7.34 6.71 1.24
N VAL A 33 6.34 5.86 0.99
CA VAL A 33 4.92 6.16 1.26
C VAL A 33 4.68 6.37 2.74
N LEU A 34 5.18 5.45 3.58
CA LEU A 34 5.10 5.54 5.03
C LEU A 34 5.68 6.87 5.56
N LEU A 35 6.91 7.18 5.17
CA LEU A 35 7.59 8.40 5.60
C LEU A 35 6.89 9.66 5.09
N HIS A 36 6.53 9.67 3.79
CA HIS A 36 5.87 10.82 3.18
C HIS A 36 4.48 11.07 3.78
N GLY A 37 3.66 10.05 3.89
CA GLY A 37 2.31 10.16 4.46
C GLY A 37 2.34 10.62 5.91
N THR A 38 3.23 10.03 6.72
CA THR A 38 3.41 10.45 8.11
C THR A 38 3.90 11.90 8.23
N MET A 39 4.90 12.30 7.42
CA MET A 39 5.45 13.66 7.43
C MET A 39 4.38 14.68 7.03
N VAL A 40 3.59 14.41 5.99
CA VAL A 40 2.50 15.29 5.57
C VAL A 40 1.46 15.43 6.68
N ALA A 41 1.08 14.34 7.35
CA ALA A 41 0.13 14.37 8.45
C ALA A 41 0.64 15.19 9.65
N VAL A 42 1.94 15.08 9.97
CA VAL A 42 2.58 15.92 11.00
C VAL A 42 2.54 17.40 10.62
N MET A 43 2.84 17.71 9.33
CA MET A 43 2.86 19.10 8.86
C MET A 43 1.47 19.74 8.79
N GLN A 44 0.41 18.96 8.59
CA GLN A 44 -0.97 19.44 8.59
C GLN A 44 -1.49 19.78 9.98
N GLY A 45 -0.86 19.25 11.04
CA GLY A 45 -1.18 19.59 12.43
C GLY A 45 -2.49 19.02 12.97
N ASP A 46 -3.19 18.17 12.21
CA ASP A 46 -4.50 17.61 12.57
C ASP A 46 -4.41 16.40 13.54
N ASP A 47 -3.26 16.20 14.17
CA ASP A 47 -3.01 15.06 15.08
C ASP A 47 -3.32 13.68 14.44
N LEU A 48 -3.27 13.58 13.11
CA LEU A 48 -3.55 12.37 12.35
C LEU A 48 -2.31 11.52 12.08
N TRP A 49 -1.12 12.02 12.40
CA TRP A 49 0.13 11.32 12.12
C TRP A 49 0.18 9.87 12.64
N PRO A 50 -0.40 9.51 13.82
CA PRO A 50 -0.34 8.13 14.28
C PRO A 50 -1.17 7.18 13.40
N MET A 51 -2.30 7.64 12.88
CA MET A 51 -3.11 6.88 11.92
C MET A 51 -2.28 6.54 10.67
N PHE A 52 -1.56 7.51 10.11
CA PHE A 52 -0.72 7.30 8.93
C PHE A 52 0.51 6.44 9.26
N ALA A 53 1.25 6.78 10.30
CA ALA A 53 2.46 6.06 10.70
C ALA A 53 2.16 4.58 11.01
N PHE A 54 1.16 4.31 11.81
CA PHE A 54 0.82 2.94 12.20
C PHE A 54 -0.04 2.22 11.18
N GLY A 55 -0.86 2.93 10.39
CA GLY A 55 -1.59 2.32 9.29
C GLY A 55 -0.66 1.79 8.19
N PHE A 56 0.22 2.62 7.65
CA PHE A 56 1.24 2.20 6.68
C PHE A 56 2.29 1.26 7.30
N GLY A 57 2.69 1.52 8.56
CA GLY A 57 3.57 0.62 9.29
C GLY A 57 2.98 -0.78 9.47
N GLY A 58 1.67 -0.88 9.70
CA GLY A 58 0.95 -2.15 9.76
C GLY A 58 0.96 -2.89 8.42
N ILE A 59 0.71 -2.18 7.32
CA ILE A 59 0.81 -2.76 5.96
C ILE A 59 2.23 -3.29 5.76
N PHE A 60 3.26 -2.49 6.05
CA PHE A 60 4.65 -2.90 5.92
C PHE A 60 4.95 -4.16 6.73
N VAL A 61 4.53 -4.24 7.99
CA VAL A 61 4.75 -5.41 8.87
C VAL A 61 4.06 -6.66 8.31
N ILE A 62 2.83 -6.52 7.80
CA ILE A 62 2.05 -7.65 7.29
C ILE A 62 2.57 -8.14 5.93
N THR A 63 2.87 -7.23 5.02
CA THR A 63 3.21 -7.57 3.63
C THR A 63 4.71 -7.70 3.41
N GLN A 64 5.48 -6.67 3.67
CA GLN A 64 6.89 -6.56 3.26
C GLN A 64 7.83 -7.35 4.16
N MET A 65 7.54 -7.42 5.44
CA MET A 65 8.34 -8.21 6.37
C MET A 65 8.51 -9.67 5.90
N HIS A 66 7.50 -10.23 5.23
CA HIS A 66 7.54 -11.58 4.68
C HIS A 66 8.24 -11.63 3.32
N GLY A 67 8.15 -10.57 2.53
CA GLY A 67 8.77 -10.44 1.21
C GLY A 67 10.28 -10.24 1.23
N LEU A 68 10.83 -9.64 2.27
CA LEU A 68 12.27 -9.30 2.39
C LEU A 68 13.20 -10.51 2.61
N GLY A 69 12.66 -11.72 2.78
CA GLY A 69 13.49 -12.89 3.05
C GLY A 69 14.21 -12.88 4.40
N LEU A 70 13.78 -12.03 5.33
CA LEU A 70 14.35 -11.94 6.66
C LEU A 70 14.21 -13.27 7.41
N THR A 71 15.20 -13.60 8.23
CA THR A 71 15.12 -14.72 9.17
C THR A 71 14.03 -14.47 10.22
N ARG A 72 13.68 -15.47 11.02
CA ARG A 72 12.58 -15.35 11.99
C ARG A 72 12.85 -14.28 13.05
N TRP A 73 14.08 -14.17 13.54
CA TRP A 73 14.44 -13.24 14.61
C TRP A 73 14.21 -11.76 14.26
N PRO A 74 14.71 -11.20 13.16
CA PRO A 74 14.42 -9.82 12.77
C PRO A 74 12.92 -9.54 12.61
N ARG A 75 12.15 -10.51 12.11
CA ARG A 75 10.69 -10.36 11.97
C ARG A 75 10.00 -10.16 13.32
N TYR A 76 10.37 -10.98 14.31
CA TYR A 76 9.83 -10.83 15.67
C TYR A 76 10.20 -9.48 16.29
N TRP A 77 11.43 -9.01 16.06
CA TRP A 77 11.85 -7.72 16.56
C TRP A 77 11.09 -6.56 15.90
N ILE A 78 10.90 -6.59 14.59
CA ILE A 78 10.11 -5.57 13.86
C ILE A 78 8.66 -5.56 14.39
N LEU A 79 8.04 -6.73 14.49
CA LEU A 79 6.67 -6.86 15.00
C LEU A 79 6.58 -6.40 16.47
N ALA A 80 7.48 -6.83 17.32
CA ALA A 80 7.49 -6.42 18.73
C ALA A 80 7.66 -4.91 18.88
N THR A 81 8.60 -4.32 18.13
CA THR A 81 8.81 -2.87 18.12
C THR A 81 7.55 -2.14 17.67
N TYR A 82 6.92 -2.61 16.60
CA TYR A 82 5.66 -2.04 16.10
C TYR A 82 4.56 -2.08 17.19
N ILE A 83 4.35 -3.23 17.83
CA ILE A 83 3.32 -3.40 18.87
C ILE A 83 3.62 -2.49 20.07
N VAL A 84 4.88 -2.40 20.50
CA VAL A 84 5.29 -1.53 21.64
C VAL A 84 5.04 -0.07 21.28
N LEU A 85 5.39 0.37 20.08
CA LEU A 85 5.17 1.76 19.66
C LEU A 85 3.68 2.08 19.54
N VAL A 86 2.87 1.19 18.97
CA VAL A 86 1.40 1.33 18.94
C VAL A 86 0.85 1.45 20.35
N GLY A 87 1.24 0.53 21.24
CA GLY A 87 0.82 0.55 22.64
C GLY A 87 1.20 1.85 23.35
N ALA A 88 2.45 2.29 23.24
CA ALA A 88 2.93 3.51 23.85
C ALA A 88 2.17 4.76 23.38
N VAL A 89 1.96 4.89 22.08
CA VAL A 89 1.28 6.07 21.52
C VAL A 89 -0.21 6.05 21.85
N TYR A 90 -0.89 4.92 21.69
CA TYR A 90 -2.34 4.86 21.92
C TYR A 90 -2.75 4.79 23.39
N THR A 91 -1.88 4.37 24.29
CA THR A 91 -2.12 4.55 25.74
C THR A 91 -2.13 6.04 26.13
N TRP A 92 -1.27 6.84 25.51
CA TRP A 92 -1.25 8.28 25.74
C TRP A 92 -2.36 9.03 24.99
N ARG A 93 -2.66 8.62 23.74
CA ARG A 93 -3.64 9.26 22.85
C ARG A 93 -5.10 8.88 23.17
N GLY A 94 -5.31 7.72 23.80
CA GLY A 94 -6.62 7.08 24.05
C GLY A 94 -6.76 5.78 23.28
N LEU A 95 -7.06 4.72 23.97
CA LEU A 95 -7.22 3.36 23.37
C LEU A 95 -8.47 3.23 22.51
N ASP A 96 -9.45 4.10 22.70
CA ASP A 96 -10.64 4.23 21.85
C ASP A 96 -10.30 4.58 20.40
N LYS A 97 -9.18 5.27 20.19
CA LYS A 97 -8.69 5.66 18.86
C LYS A 97 -7.86 4.60 18.15
N ILE A 98 -7.57 3.47 18.76
CA ILE A 98 -6.73 2.43 18.17
C ILE A 98 -7.28 1.90 16.82
N SER A 99 -8.58 1.97 16.63
CA SER A 99 -9.26 1.61 15.37
C SER A 99 -8.83 2.48 14.17
N GLU A 100 -8.24 3.66 14.42
CA GLU A 100 -7.71 4.53 13.36
C GLU A 100 -6.62 3.83 12.54
N ILE A 101 -5.83 2.94 13.16
CA ILE A 101 -4.78 2.17 12.49
C ILE A 101 -5.33 1.37 11.31
N LEU A 102 -6.55 0.86 11.43
CA LEU A 102 -7.17 0.05 10.39
C LEU A 102 -7.71 0.87 9.22
N ARG A 103 -7.85 2.19 9.35
CA ARG A 103 -8.41 3.04 8.29
C ARG A 103 -7.56 3.04 7.04
N ILE A 104 -6.24 3.19 7.17
CA ILE A 104 -5.32 3.21 6.02
C ILE A 104 -5.30 1.85 5.32
N PRO A 105 -5.02 0.72 5.98
CA PRO A 105 -5.12 -0.59 5.35
C PRO A 105 -6.48 -0.87 4.70
N ALA A 106 -7.57 -0.50 5.37
CA ALA A 106 -8.91 -0.74 4.84
C ALA A 106 -9.16 0.03 3.53
N ILE A 107 -8.73 1.31 3.47
CA ILE A 107 -8.86 2.13 2.26
C ILE A 107 -7.99 1.57 1.13
N ASP A 108 -6.75 1.19 1.42
CA ASP A 108 -5.83 0.64 0.44
C ASP A 108 -6.35 -0.68 -0.16
N TYR A 109 -6.73 -1.63 0.69
CA TYR A 109 -7.26 -2.91 0.21
C TYR A 109 -8.59 -2.75 -0.53
N LEU A 110 -9.48 -1.87 -0.06
CA LEU A 110 -10.72 -1.57 -0.76
C LEU A 110 -10.44 -0.98 -2.15
N GLY A 111 -9.49 -0.04 -2.23
CA GLY A 111 -9.04 0.56 -3.49
C GLY A 111 -8.52 -0.50 -4.47
N VAL A 112 -7.66 -1.41 -4.01
CA VAL A 112 -7.13 -2.51 -4.83
C VAL A 112 -8.24 -3.42 -5.32
N ILE A 113 -9.21 -3.80 -4.47
CA ILE A 113 -10.35 -4.65 -4.84
C ILE A 113 -11.19 -3.95 -5.90
N VAL A 114 -11.55 -2.68 -5.72
CA VAL A 114 -12.34 -1.92 -6.68
C VAL A 114 -11.62 -1.84 -8.02
N LEU A 115 -10.33 -1.52 -8.04
CA LEU A 115 -9.53 -1.47 -9.26
C LEU A 115 -9.45 -2.83 -9.96
N ALA A 116 -9.27 -3.90 -9.20
CA ALA A 116 -9.24 -5.26 -9.77
C ALA A 116 -10.57 -5.65 -10.39
N LEU A 117 -11.70 -5.30 -9.76
CA LEU A 117 -13.04 -5.54 -10.31
C LEU A 117 -13.28 -4.73 -11.57
N LEU A 118 -12.93 -3.44 -11.59
CA LEU A 118 -13.07 -2.58 -12.79
C LEU A 118 -12.22 -3.10 -13.94
N PHE A 119 -10.97 -3.49 -13.67
CA PHE A 119 -10.08 -4.06 -14.69
C PHE A 119 -10.60 -5.40 -15.20
N GLY A 120 -11.06 -6.27 -14.31
CA GLY A 120 -11.67 -7.56 -14.66
C GLY A 120 -12.93 -7.39 -15.53
N LEU A 121 -13.79 -6.45 -15.18
CA LEU A 121 -14.96 -6.09 -15.96
C LEU A 121 -14.58 -5.56 -17.36
N GLY A 122 -13.58 -4.67 -17.42
CA GLY A 122 -13.06 -4.15 -18.69
C GLY A 122 -12.55 -5.25 -19.62
N LEU A 123 -11.77 -6.19 -19.09
CA LEU A 123 -11.28 -7.36 -19.83
C LEU A 123 -12.43 -8.28 -20.30
N TRP A 124 -13.42 -8.49 -19.46
CA TRP A 124 -14.59 -9.29 -19.81
C TRP A 124 -15.38 -8.65 -20.95
N LEU A 125 -15.68 -7.35 -20.86
CA LEU A 125 -16.35 -6.59 -21.91
C LEU A 125 -15.57 -6.64 -23.22
N ALA A 126 -14.25 -6.43 -23.16
CA ALA A 126 -13.41 -6.51 -24.36
C ALA A 126 -13.44 -7.90 -25.02
N ARG A 127 -13.51 -8.98 -24.27
CA ARG A 127 -13.66 -10.34 -24.80
C ARG A 127 -15.02 -10.56 -25.46
N VAL A 128 -16.10 -10.09 -24.83
CA VAL A 128 -17.46 -10.20 -25.37
C VAL A 128 -17.59 -9.45 -26.68
N LEU A 129 -17.04 -8.22 -26.75
CA LEU A 129 -17.10 -7.40 -27.98
C LEU A 129 -16.28 -8.02 -29.12
N ARG A 130 -15.09 -8.58 -28.83
CA ARG A 130 -14.30 -9.27 -29.88
C ARG A 130 -14.96 -10.54 -30.38
N GLY A 131 -15.64 -11.29 -29.50
CA GLY A 131 -16.39 -12.49 -29.90
C GLY A 131 -17.49 -12.18 -30.89
N LYS A 132 -18.24 -11.10 -30.70
CA LYS A 132 -19.27 -10.64 -31.64
C LYS A 132 -18.70 -10.25 -33.00
N GLN A 133 -17.59 -9.53 -33.05
CA GLN A 133 -16.96 -9.15 -34.32
C GLN A 133 -16.49 -10.34 -35.16
N GLN A 134 -16.06 -11.43 -34.53
CA GLN A 134 -15.67 -12.64 -35.28
C GLN A 134 -16.86 -13.42 -35.84
N GLU A 135 -18.02 -13.29 -35.23
CA GLU A 135 -19.24 -13.92 -35.70
C GLU A 135 -19.81 -13.19 -36.95
N ASP A 136 -19.80 -11.85 -36.92
CA ASP A 136 -20.25 -10.99 -38.03
C ASP A 136 -19.35 -11.07 -39.29
N THR A 137 -18.08 -11.47 -39.13
CA THR A 137 -17.12 -11.57 -40.25
C THR A 137 -17.21 -12.94 -40.98
N LYS A 138 -17.96 -13.91 -40.46
CA LYS A 138 -18.14 -15.25 -41.05
C LYS A 138 -19.39 -15.41 -41.89
N ILE A 139 -20.21 -14.37 -42.00
CA ILE A 139 -21.37 -14.30 -42.88
C ILE A 139 -20.99 -13.57 -44.18
#